data_4fc2bedcc9948d9b1349c359792c709d
#
_entry.id   4fc2bedcc9948d9b1349c359792c709d
#
_cell.length_a   1.000
_cell.length_b   1.000
_cell.length_c   1.000
_cell.angle_alpha   90.00
_cell.angle_beta   90.00
_cell.angle_gamma   90.00
#
_symmetry.space_group_name_H-M   'P 1'
#
loop_
_entity.id
_entity.type
_entity.pdbx_description
1 polymer ?
#
loop_
_entity_poly.entity_id
_entity_poly.type
_entity_poly.pdbx_seq_one_letter_code
_entity_poly.pdbx_strand_id
1 'polypeptide(L)'
;MNSVLNPRVLGAGLLLLSAAGLTMHGQPDLEGKWEYLAPEYESRLTHRDVFIDPAELLHMMNDDYIELIIYDVRDERDWNIFHLVDAERIPLDQLPTQRKRLRAQSSLAVVVIVSNDEILATEAWKRVIALAKPNAYILEGGLNHWLNIYGVLDDESDSHAAASLSRPDGTLRHPFKMALGARHAAARPDEHIAPQREYSSRVKLLKKVAKAGGCD
;
A
#
# COMPACT_ATOMS: atom_id res chain seq x y z
N MET A 1 -64.84 19.37 2.29
CA MET A 1 -63.74 19.86 1.46
C MET A 1 -62.59 18.85 1.50
N ASN A 2 -62.58 17.92 0.55
CA ASN A 2 -61.49 16.95 0.45
C ASN A 2 -60.40 17.55 -0.43
N SER A 3 -59.32 18.03 0.18
CA SER A 3 -58.14 18.44 -0.59
C SER A 3 -57.43 17.17 -1.08
N VAL A 4 -57.66 16.80 -2.33
CA VAL A 4 -56.92 15.74 -3.00
C VAL A 4 -55.49 16.26 -3.14
N LEU A 5 -54.57 15.70 -2.35
CA LEU A 5 -53.14 16.02 -2.48
C LEU A 5 -52.69 15.71 -3.92
N ASN A 6 -52.15 16.72 -4.57
CA ASN A 6 -51.67 16.59 -5.95
C ASN A 6 -50.54 15.55 -6.01
N PRO A 7 -50.65 14.45 -6.81
CA PRO A 7 -49.66 13.38 -6.85
C PRO A 7 -48.23 13.85 -7.22
N ARG A 8 -48.15 15.01 -7.89
CA ARG A 8 -46.85 15.65 -8.19
C ARG A 8 -46.17 16.21 -6.95
N VAL A 9 -46.96 16.77 -6.00
CA VAL A 9 -46.45 17.29 -4.74
C VAL A 9 -46.04 16.18 -3.80
N LEU A 10 -46.81 15.07 -3.77
CA LEU A 10 -46.45 13.84 -3.04
C LEU A 10 -45.15 13.25 -3.55
N GLY A 11 -44.96 13.12 -4.88
CA GLY A 11 -43.76 12.61 -5.49
C GLY A 11 -42.53 13.50 -5.20
N ALA A 12 -42.67 14.81 -5.30
CA ALA A 12 -41.60 15.75 -4.96
C ALA A 12 -41.20 15.68 -3.47
N GLY A 13 -42.21 15.58 -2.57
CA GLY A 13 -41.97 15.41 -1.13
C GLY A 13 -41.21 14.11 -0.80
N LEU A 14 -41.56 13.00 -1.45
CA LEU A 14 -40.88 11.72 -1.27
C LEU A 14 -39.43 11.74 -1.77
N LEU A 15 -39.17 12.41 -2.90
CA LEU A 15 -37.81 12.59 -3.42
C LEU A 15 -36.97 13.49 -2.50
N LEU A 16 -37.54 14.55 -1.94
CA LEU A 16 -36.84 15.43 -0.98
C LEU A 16 -36.52 14.68 0.33
N LEU A 17 -37.45 13.88 0.84
CA LEU A 17 -37.27 13.08 2.05
C LEU A 17 -36.20 12.00 1.82
N SER A 18 -36.19 11.34 0.66
CA SER A 18 -35.17 10.35 0.33
C SER A 18 -33.79 11.01 0.14
N ALA A 19 -33.72 12.18 -0.47
CA ALA A 19 -32.46 12.94 -0.61
C ALA A 19 -31.94 13.39 0.77
N ALA A 20 -32.82 13.88 1.65
CA ALA A 20 -32.48 14.26 3.02
C ALA A 20 -32.02 13.03 3.84
N GLY A 21 -32.66 11.87 3.69
CA GLY A 21 -32.24 10.64 4.31
C GLY A 21 -30.85 10.18 3.88
N LEU A 22 -30.53 10.28 2.59
CA LEU A 22 -29.21 9.99 2.04
C LEU A 22 -28.12 10.95 2.55
N THR A 23 -28.45 12.23 2.71
CA THR A 23 -27.50 13.20 3.25
C THR A 23 -27.28 13.05 4.75
N MET A 24 -28.26 12.59 5.51
CA MET A 24 -28.15 12.35 6.96
C MET A 24 -27.38 11.06 7.29
N HIS A 25 -27.40 10.05 6.43
CA HIS A 25 -26.61 8.81 6.61
C HIS A 25 -25.12 8.99 6.32
N GLY A 26 -24.73 10.10 5.70
CA GLY A 26 -23.35 10.38 5.35
C GLY A 26 -22.72 9.34 4.39
N GLN A 27 -21.47 9.55 4.05
CA GLN A 27 -20.68 8.51 3.36
C GLN A 27 -20.13 7.55 4.43
N PRO A 28 -20.16 6.22 4.19
CA PRO A 28 -19.55 5.28 5.11
C PRO A 28 -18.09 5.68 5.36
N ASP A 29 -17.63 5.54 6.58
CA ASP A 29 -16.25 5.73 6.96
C ASP A 29 -15.34 4.67 6.31
N LEU A 30 -14.05 4.64 6.63
CA LEU A 30 -13.14 3.68 6.02
C LEU A 30 -13.40 2.26 6.50
N GLU A 31 -13.86 2.10 7.73
CA GLU A 31 -14.18 0.80 8.31
C GLU A 31 -15.42 0.19 7.63
N GLY A 32 -16.51 0.92 7.52
CA GLY A 32 -17.71 0.47 6.80
C GLY A 32 -17.47 0.23 5.30
N LYS A 33 -16.53 0.97 4.68
CA LYS A 33 -16.12 0.67 3.30
C LYS A 33 -15.30 -0.60 3.21
N TRP A 34 -14.42 -0.84 4.17
CA TRP A 34 -13.67 -2.09 4.24
C TRP A 34 -14.60 -3.28 4.44
N GLU A 35 -15.54 -3.22 5.38
CA GLU A 35 -16.53 -4.29 5.59
C GLU A 35 -17.24 -4.69 4.29
N TYR A 36 -17.62 -3.71 3.47
CA TYR A 36 -18.23 -3.98 2.16
C TYR A 36 -17.29 -4.64 1.18
N LEU A 37 -16.00 -4.31 1.19
CA LEU A 37 -14.97 -4.81 0.29
C LEU A 37 -14.31 -6.11 0.79
N ALA A 38 -14.37 -6.37 2.10
CA ALA A 38 -13.69 -7.47 2.76
C ALA A 38 -13.94 -8.84 2.10
N PRO A 39 -15.18 -9.23 1.71
CA PRO A 39 -15.43 -10.55 1.10
C PRO A 39 -14.57 -10.82 -0.15
N GLU A 40 -14.25 -9.80 -0.93
CA GLU A 40 -13.41 -9.91 -2.12
C GLU A 40 -11.92 -9.88 -1.77
N TYR A 41 -11.54 -8.95 -0.91
CA TYR A 41 -10.12 -8.64 -0.67
C TYR A 41 -9.47 -9.49 0.42
N GLU A 42 -10.21 -10.03 1.38
CA GLU A 42 -9.69 -10.98 2.38
C GLU A 42 -9.21 -12.28 1.76
N SER A 43 -9.87 -12.74 0.70
CA SER A 43 -9.40 -13.90 -0.07
C SER A 43 -8.01 -13.64 -0.64
N ARG A 44 -7.74 -12.45 -1.17
CA ARG A 44 -6.44 -12.06 -1.72
C ARG A 44 -5.35 -11.97 -0.64
N LEU A 45 -5.69 -11.51 0.57
CA LEU A 45 -4.79 -11.53 1.73
C LEU A 45 -4.45 -12.98 2.12
N THR A 46 -5.46 -13.84 2.23
CA THR A 46 -5.29 -15.23 2.62
C THR A 46 -4.44 -16.01 1.63
N HIS A 47 -4.66 -15.80 0.32
CA HIS A 47 -3.84 -16.42 -0.74
C HIS A 47 -2.51 -15.69 -1.00
N ARG A 48 -2.23 -14.63 -0.24
CA ARG A 48 -1.01 -13.81 -0.36
C ARG A 48 -0.83 -13.15 -1.74
N ASP A 49 -1.92 -12.94 -2.48
CA ASP A 49 -1.88 -12.36 -3.83
C ASP A 49 -1.51 -10.87 -3.85
N VAL A 50 -1.53 -10.23 -2.69
CA VAL A 50 -1.22 -8.80 -2.50
C VAL A 50 0.16 -8.58 -1.86
N PHE A 51 0.88 -9.66 -1.55
CA PHE A 51 2.23 -9.59 -0.99
C PHE A 51 3.25 -9.76 -2.12
N ILE A 52 4.15 -8.79 -2.24
CA ILE A 52 5.21 -8.81 -3.26
C ILE A 52 6.54 -9.17 -2.65
N ASP A 53 7.30 -10.00 -3.36
CA ASP A 53 8.65 -10.37 -2.95
C ASP A 53 9.58 -9.13 -2.97
N PRO A 54 10.54 -9.02 -2.04
CA PRO A 54 11.56 -7.96 -2.08
C PRO A 54 12.27 -7.83 -3.43
N ALA A 55 12.51 -8.91 -4.15
CA ALA A 55 13.14 -8.85 -5.46
C ALA A 55 12.20 -8.24 -6.53
N GLU A 56 10.89 -8.48 -6.46
CA GLU A 56 9.92 -7.81 -7.32
C GLU A 56 9.90 -6.29 -7.05
N LEU A 57 9.93 -5.89 -5.77
CA LEU A 57 10.02 -4.47 -5.42
C LEU A 57 11.33 -3.85 -5.93
N LEU A 58 12.49 -4.52 -5.73
CA LEU A 58 13.77 -4.03 -6.22
C LEU A 58 13.78 -3.84 -7.73
N HIS A 59 13.22 -4.79 -8.47
CA HIS A 59 13.06 -4.67 -9.93
C HIS A 59 12.22 -3.44 -10.30
N MET A 60 11.08 -3.23 -9.65
CA MET A 60 10.23 -2.06 -9.89
C MET A 60 10.89 -0.73 -9.51
N MET A 61 11.76 -0.71 -8.50
CA MET A 61 12.53 0.49 -8.13
C MET A 61 13.55 0.90 -9.19
N ASN A 62 13.94 -0.03 -10.06
CA ASN A 62 14.92 0.19 -11.14
C ASN A 62 14.27 0.25 -12.55
N ASP A 63 12.94 0.11 -12.65
CA ASP A 63 12.20 0.20 -13.90
C ASP A 63 11.55 1.58 -14.06
N ASP A 64 12.13 2.42 -14.91
CA ASP A 64 11.63 3.78 -15.19
C ASP A 64 10.24 3.82 -15.85
N TYR A 65 9.73 2.71 -16.35
CA TYR A 65 8.41 2.62 -16.98
C TYR A 65 7.28 2.36 -15.97
N ILE A 66 7.63 2.02 -14.73
CA ILE A 66 6.67 1.76 -13.66
C ILE A 66 6.53 3.01 -12.78
N GLU A 67 5.32 3.54 -12.70
CA GLU A 67 5.00 4.58 -11.70
C GLU A 67 4.86 3.89 -10.34
N LEU A 68 5.98 3.75 -9.63
CA LEU A 68 6.05 3.14 -8.32
C LEU A 68 5.89 4.20 -7.22
N ILE A 69 5.04 3.91 -6.24
CA ILE A 69 4.82 4.73 -5.06
C ILE A 69 5.01 3.85 -3.84
N ILE A 70 5.97 4.17 -3.00
CA ILE A 70 6.25 3.43 -1.77
C ILE A 70 5.75 4.23 -0.57
N TYR A 71 4.80 3.69 0.19
CA TYR A 71 4.32 4.27 1.44
C TYR A 71 4.90 3.53 2.64
N ASP A 72 5.68 4.23 3.43
CA ASP A 72 6.18 3.74 4.71
C ASP A 72 5.22 4.21 5.82
N VAL A 73 4.56 3.25 6.46
CA VAL A 73 3.50 3.54 7.45
C VAL A 73 3.99 3.50 8.89
N ARG A 74 5.31 3.42 9.08
CA ARG A 74 5.95 3.38 10.39
C ARG A 74 6.01 4.75 11.06
N ASP A 75 6.39 4.72 12.33
CA ASP A 75 6.69 5.92 13.08
C ASP A 75 7.98 6.62 12.59
N GLU A 76 8.23 7.81 13.11
CA GLU A 76 9.38 8.63 12.73
C GLU A 76 10.70 8.02 13.21
N ARG A 77 10.70 7.33 14.33
CA ARG A 77 11.89 6.71 14.89
C ARG A 77 12.45 5.65 13.94
N ASP A 78 11.61 4.70 13.53
CA ASP A 78 12.00 3.60 12.67
C ASP A 78 12.34 4.10 11.26
N TRP A 79 11.58 5.07 10.76
CA TRP A 79 11.88 5.78 9.52
C TRP A 79 13.28 6.41 9.52
N ASN A 80 13.63 7.13 10.58
CA ASN A 80 14.93 7.80 10.68
C ASN A 80 16.09 6.81 10.78
N ILE A 81 15.87 5.62 11.34
CA ILE A 81 16.88 4.56 11.37
C ILE A 81 17.17 4.05 9.97
N PHE A 82 16.13 3.65 9.23
CA PHE A 82 16.23 3.12 7.89
C PHE A 82 14.92 3.30 7.12
N HIS A 83 14.99 3.68 5.85
CA HIS A 83 13.87 3.64 4.91
C HIS A 83 14.38 3.47 3.47
N LEU A 84 13.51 3.00 2.58
CA LEU A 84 13.83 2.85 1.16
C LEU A 84 13.94 4.22 0.49
N VAL A 85 14.81 4.33 -0.51
CA VAL A 85 14.87 5.51 -1.36
C VAL A 85 13.52 5.73 -2.05
N ASP A 86 13.12 6.98 -2.20
CA ASP A 86 11.85 7.41 -2.79
C ASP A 86 10.58 6.95 -2.04
N ALA A 87 10.74 6.31 -0.87
CA ALA A 87 9.60 6.04 -0.01
C ALA A 87 9.07 7.33 0.63
N GLU A 88 7.78 7.40 0.83
CA GLU A 88 7.11 8.49 1.52
C GLU A 88 6.53 7.98 2.84
N ARG A 89 6.91 8.64 3.95
CA ARG A 89 6.35 8.30 5.24
C ARG A 89 4.94 8.85 5.39
N ILE A 90 3.97 7.95 5.57
CA ILE A 90 2.58 8.28 5.88
C ILE A 90 2.13 7.39 7.03
N PRO A 91 2.21 7.84 8.27
CA PRO A 91 1.72 7.08 9.42
C PRO A 91 0.28 6.61 9.23
N LEU A 92 -0.04 5.45 9.79
CA LEU A 92 -1.32 4.77 9.59
C LEU A 92 -2.55 5.65 9.90
N ASP A 93 -2.45 6.50 10.90
CA ASP A 93 -3.50 7.45 11.31
C ASP A 93 -3.68 8.61 10.32
N GLN A 94 -2.66 8.93 9.53
CA GLN A 94 -2.70 9.99 8.53
C GLN A 94 -3.19 9.54 7.15
N LEU A 95 -3.26 8.24 6.88
CA LEU A 95 -3.75 7.71 5.59
C LEU A 95 -5.11 8.27 5.16
N PRO A 96 -6.11 8.46 6.05
CA PRO A 96 -7.40 9.02 5.65
C PRO A 96 -7.29 10.43 5.04
N THR A 97 -6.31 11.21 5.45
CA THR A 97 -6.08 12.57 4.94
C THR A 97 -5.53 12.57 3.50
N GLN A 98 -4.92 11.47 3.08
CA GLN A 98 -4.31 11.31 1.75
C GLN A 98 -5.31 10.95 0.64
N ARG A 99 -6.60 10.85 0.96
CA ARG A 99 -7.66 10.41 0.02
C ARG A 99 -7.62 11.14 -1.32
N LYS A 100 -7.50 12.48 -1.30
CA LYS A 100 -7.47 13.27 -2.54
C LYS A 100 -6.24 12.96 -3.38
N ARG A 101 -5.09 12.83 -2.73
CA ARG A 101 -3.82 12.51 -3.36
C ARG A 101 -3.83 11.11 -3.97
N LEU A 102 -4.25 10.10 -3.21
CA LEU A 102 -4.37 8.72 -3.68
C LEU A 102 -5.28 8.62 -4.91
N ARG A 103 -6.38 9.36 -4.94
CA ARG A 103 -7.29 9.38 -6.09
C ARG A 103 -6.75 10.13 -7.30
N ALA A 104 -5.89 11.12 -7.08
CA ALA A 104 -5.28 11.90 -8.16
C ALA A 104 -4.15 11.14 -8.88
N GLN A 105 -3.58 10.10 -8.26
CA GLN A 105 -2.55 9.27 -8.87
C GLN A 105 -3.12 8.48 -10.05
N SER A 106 -2.27 8.18 -11.03
CA SER A 106 -2.62 7.33 -12.16
C SER A 106 -3.24 6.00 -11.71
N SER A 107 -4.21 5.50 -12.44
CA SER A 107 -4.74 4.15 -12.24
C SER A 107 -3.70 3.06 -12.55
N LEU A 108 -2.62 3.43 -13.23
CA LEU A 108 -1.50 2.55 -13.58
C LEU A 108 -0.43 2.53 -12.49
N ALA A 109 -0.42 3.52 -11.59
CA ALA A 109 0.56 3.57 -10.50
C ALA A 109 0.43 2.36 -9.58
N VAL A 110 1.56 1.76 -9.27
CA VAL A 110 1.70 0.66 -8.31
C VAL A 110 2.01 1.25 -6.94
N VAL A 111 1.17 0.98 -5.96
CA VAL A 111 1.39 1.41 -4.58
C VAL A 111 1.91 0.24 -3.78
N VAL A 112 3.07 0.40 -3.16
CA VAL A 112 3.64 -0.60 -2.24
C VAL A 112 3.67 -0.02 -0.84
N ILE A 113 3.12 -0.77 0.11
CA ILE A 113 3.06 -0.38 1.51
C ILE A 113 4.10 -1.18 2.27
N VAL A 114 4.93 -0.48 3.02
CA VAL A 114 6.00 -1.07 3.82
C VAL A 114 5.86 -0.73 5.29
N SER A 115 6.22 -1.68 6.13
CA SER A 115 6.39 -1.54 7.57
C SER A 115 7.55 -2.43 8.04
N ASN A 116 7.81 -2.53 9.34
CA ASN A 116 8.89 -3.36 9.85
C ASN A 116 8.68 -4.86 9.52
N ASP A 117 7.43 -5.30 9.65
CA ASP A 117 6.91 -6.59 9.21
C ASP A 117 5.63 -6.39 8.36
N GLU A 118 4.75 -7.37 8.30
CA GLU A 118 3.51 -7.27 7.52
C GLU A 118 2.32 -6.70 8.31
N ILE A 119 2.39 -6.60 9.65
CA ILE A 119 1.22 -6.34 10.50
C ILE A 119 0.66 -4.95 10.20
N LEU A 120 1.48 -3.92 10.40
CA LEU A 120 1.04 -2.53 10.20
C LEU A 120 0.75 -2.22 8.72
N ALA A 121 1.53 -2.80 7.81
CA ALA A 121 1.31 -2.65 6.37
C ALA A 121 0.00 -3.29 5.91
N THR A 122 -0.43 -4.40 6.50
CA THR A 122 -1.72 -5.03 6.20
C THR A 122 -2.89 -4.13 6.62
N GLU A 123 -2.83 -3.53 7.80
CA GLU A 123 -3.87 -2.59 8.25
C GLU A 123 -3.91 -1.33 7.38
N ALA A 124 -2.74 -0.82 6.98
CA ALA A 124 -2.64 0.29 6.05
C ALA A 124 -3.20 -0.07 4.67
N TRP A 125 -2.91 -1.27 4.16
CA TRP A 125 -3.40 -1.76 2.89
C TRP A 125 -4.93 -1.81 2.85
N LYS A 126 -5.59 -2.33 3.89
CA LYS A 126 -7.07 -2.32 4.01
C LYS A 126 -7.63 -0.91 3.86
N ARG A 127 -7.01 0.08 4.50
CA ARG A 127 -7.42 1.49 4.41
C ARG A 127 -7.18 2.06 3.01
N VAL A 128 -6.06 1.74 2.37
CA VAL A 128 -5.74 2.18 1.00
C VAL A 128 -6.73 1.59 -0.01
N ILE A 129 -7.11 0.32 0.13
CA ILE A 129 -8.17 -0.29 -0.68
C ILE A 129 -9.51 0.42 -0.45
N ALA A 130 -9.90 0.69 0.80
CA ALA A 130 -11.12 1.44 1.14
C ALA A 130 -11.11 2.90 0.61
N LEU A 131 -9.92 3.46 0.36
CA LEU A 131 -9.73 4.75 -0.31
C LEU A 131 -9.83 4.66 -1.84
N ALA A 132 -10.12 3.48 -2.39
CA ALA A 132 -10.28 3.18 -3.81
C ALA A 132 -8.97 3.18 -4.61
N LYS A 133 -7.91 2.57 -4.06
CA LYS A 133 -6.65 2.30 -4.77
C LYS A 133 -6.42 0.77 -4.89
N PRO A 134 -7.03 0.11 -5.88
CA PRO A 134 -7.00 -1.36 -5.98
C PRO A 134 -5.64 -1.92 -6.38
N ASN A 135 -4.75 -1.11 -6.97
CA ASN A 135 -3.40 -1.52 -7.37
C ASN A 135 -2.39 -1.26 -6.25
N ALA A 136 -2.73 -1.73 -5.05
CA ALA A 136 -1.91 -1.61 -3.86
C ALA A 136 -1.45 -3.00 -3.38
N TYR A 137 -0.21 -3.06 -2.91
CA TYR A 137 0.49 -4.27 -2.49
C TYR A 137 1.19 -4.04 -1.16
N ILE A 138 1.61 -5.12 -0.52
CA ILE A 138 2.35 -5.14 0.75
C ILE A 138 3.72 -5.76 0.48
N LEU A 139 4.78 -5.18 1.00
CA LEU A 139 6.11 -5.80 0.97
C LEU A 139 6.11 -7.05 1.84
N GLU A 140 6.40 -8.22 1.26
CA GLU A 140 6.44 -9.49 1.96
C GLU A 140 7.53 -9.50 3.03
N GLY A 141 7.14 -9.84 4.27
CA GLY A 141 8.03 -9.84 5.43
C GLY A 141 8.50 -8.45 5.88
N GLY A 142 8.07 -7.38 5.20
CA GLY A 142 8.39 -6.00 5.52
C GLY A 142 9.88 -5.65 5.37
N LEU A 143 10.28 -4.52 5.96
CA LEU A 143 11.65 -4.04 5.88
C LEU A 143 12.65 -4.94 6.66
N ASN A 144 12.19 -5.70 7.63
CA ASN A 144 13.03 -6.69 8.29
C ASN A 144 13.46 -7.79 7.30
N HIS A 145 12.54 -8.27 6.46
CA HIS A 145 12.88 -9.24 5.41
C HIS A 145 13.77 -8.63 4.32
N TRP A 146 13.46 -7.40 3.92
CA TRP A 146 14.29 -6.63 2.99
C TRP A 146 15.73 -6.50 3.49
N LEU A 147 15.93 -6.10 4.74
CA LEU A 147 17.25 -5.94 5.34
C LEU A 147 17.98 -7.28 5.53
N ASN A 148 17.24 -8.37 5.76
CA ASN A 148 17.83 -9.70 5.81
C ASN A 148 18.42 -10.15 4.46
N ILE A 149 17.86 -9.65 3.34
CA ILE A 149 18.33 -9.99 1.99
C ILE A 149 19.43 -9.03 1.54
N TYR A 150 19.20 -7.72 1.72
CA TYR A 150 20.00 -6.65 1.12
C TYR A 150 20.84 -5.86 2.12
N GLY A 151 20.67 -6.12 3.42
CA GLY A 151 21.50 -5.50 4.46
C GLY A 151 22.92 -6.03 4.37
N VAL A 152 23.92 -5.13 4.37
CA VAL A 152 25.32 -5.51 4.51
C VAL A 152 25.59 -5.73 5.99
N LEU A 153 26.00 -6.92 6.38
CA LEU A 153 26.45 -7.22 7.73
C LEU A 153 27.90 -6.74 7.86
N ASP A 154 28.12 -5.76 8.73
CA ASP A 154 29.44 -5.16 8.93
C ASP A 154 30.43 -6.10 9.67
N ASP A 155 29.94 -7.20 10.27
CA ASP A 155 30.75 -8.17 11.00
C ASP A 155 30.11 -9.56 11.03
N GLU A 156 30.94 -10.62 10.97
CA GLU A 156 30.50 -12.02 11.10
C GLU A 156 29.80 -12.32 12.46
N SER A 157 29.99 -11.47 13.47
CA SER A 157 29.33 -11.56 14.78
C SER A 157 27.83 -11.28 14.72
N ASP A 158 27.33 -10.64 13.68
CA ASP A 158 25.91 -10.27 13.51
C ASP A 158 25.07 -11.37 12.84
N SER A 159 25.67 -12.51 12.48
CA SER A 159 24.95 -13.67 11.91
C SER A 159 23.82 -14.18 12.84
N HIS A 160 23.94 -13.98 14.15
CA HIS A 160 22.88 -14.27 15.12
C HIS A 160 21.70 -13.30 15.06
N ALA A 161 21.90 -12.07 14.55
CA ALA A 161 20.82 -11.12 14.34
C ALA A 161 19.90 -11.56 13.20
N ALA A 162 20.44 -12.18 12.14
CA ALA A 162 19.67 -12.71 11.02
C ALA A 162 18.66 -13.80 11.45
N ALA A 163 19.02 -14.66 12.39
CA ALA A 163 18.12 -15.70 12.92
C ALA A 163 16.96 -15.14 13.77
N SER A 164 17.13 -13.94 14.33
CA SER A 164 16.09 -13.25 15.11
C SER A 164 15.02 -12.56 14.25
N LEU A 165 15.20 -12.48 12.92
CA LEU A 165 14.31 -11.77 12.01
C LEU A 165 12.97 -12.49 11.76
N SER A 166 12.82 -13.72 12.25
CA SER A 166 11.69 -14.59 11.91
C SER A 166 10.41 -14.37 12.70
N ARG A 167 10.40 -13.49 13.73
CA ARG A 167 9.20 -13.30 14.55
C ARG A 167 8.59 -11.92 14.30
N PRO A 168 7.37 -11.85 13.74
CA PRO A 168 6.67 -10.58 13.56
C PRO A 168 6.25 -10.03 14.93
N ASP A 169 6.94 -9.02 15.42
CA ASP A 169 6.64 -8.31 16.66
C ASP A 169 6.54 -6.79 16.46
N GLY A 170 6.52 -6.34 15.21
CA GLY A 170 6.42 -4.93 14.83
C GLY A 170 7.71 -4.12 14.99
N THR A 171 8.80 -4.71 15.53
CA THR A 171 10.05 -3.98 15.74
C THR A 171 10.96 -4.00 14.52
N LEU A 172 11.66 -2.89 14.26
CA LEU A 172 12.70 -2.85 13.23
C LEU A 172 13.96 -3.52 13.74
N ARG A 173 14.47 -4.46 12.96
CA ARG A 173 15.73 -5.17 13.20
C ARG A 173 16.72 -4.77 12.13
N HIS A 174 17.82 -4.18 12.53
CA HIS A 174 18.81 -3.66 11.60
C HIS A 174 20.22 -4.07 12.03
N PRO A 175 21.11 -4.37 11.06
CA PRO A 175 22.47 -4.82 11.34
C PRO A 175 23.47 -3.67 11.58
N PHE A 176 23.06 -2.43 11.48
CA PHE A 176 23.94 -1.26 11.57
C PHE A 176 23.75 -0.48 12.88
N LYS A 177 24.84 0.15 13.36
CA LYS A 177 24.92 0.77 14.71
C LYS A 177 24.31 2.16 14.81
N MET A 178 24.04 2.85 13.69
CA MET A 178 23.53 4.21 13.68
C MET A 178 22.40 4.40 12.67
N ALA A 179 21.57 5.40 12.91
CA ALA A 179 20.52 5.77 11.98
C ALA A 179 21.11 6.33 10.69
N LEU A 180 20.78 5.71 9.55
CA LEU A 180 21.27 6.07 8.23
C LEU A 180 20.16 6.55 7.30
N GLY A 181 18.89 6.24 7.63
CA GLY A 181 17.74 6.54 6.78
C GLY A 181 17.90 5.90 5.40
N ALA A 182 17.73 6.69 4.34
CA ALA A 182 17.93 6.25 2.96
C ALA A 182 19.40 6.23 2.49
N ARG A 183 20.37 6.56 3.35
CA ARG A 183 21.79 6.57 2.98
C ARG A 183 22.46 5.20 3.08
N HIS A 184 21.80 4.22 3.69
CA HIS A 184 22.29 2.86 3.72
C HIS A 184 22.21 2.24 2.33
N ALA A 185 23.22 1.42 1.93
CA ALA A 185 23.23 0.78 0.61
C ALA A 185 21.98 -0.07 0.33
N ALA A 186 21.43 -0.72 1.36
CA ALA A 186 20.19 -1.50 1.25
C ALA A 186 18.93 -0.64 1.00
N ALA A 187 19.00 0.69 1.09
CA ALA A 187 17.84 1.54 0.82
C ALA A 187 17.48 1.57 -0.69
N ARG A 188 18.46 1.35 -1.55
CA ARG A 188 18.30 1.07 -2.99
C ARG A 188 19.48 0.21 -3.44
N PRO A 189 19.41 -1.12 -3.27
CA PRO A 189 20.47 -2.02 -3.71
C PRO A 189 20.68 -1.91 -5.21
N ASP A 190 21.94 -2.05 -5.64
CA ASP A 190 22.23 -2.19 -7.06
C ASP A 190 21.73 -3.55 -7.53
N GLU A 191 20.79 -3.57 -8.46
CA GLU A 191 20.14 -4.78 -8.97
C GLU A 191 21.16 -5.77 -9.58
N HIS A 192 22.27 -5.28 -10.13
CA HIS A 192 23.31 -6.11 -10.74
C HIS A 192 24.22 -6.79 -9.72
N ILE A 193 24.32 -6.23 -8.51
CA ILE A 193 25.19 -6.72 -7.43
C ILE A 193 24.37 -7.45 -6.36
N ALA A 194 23.11 -7.07 -6.20
CA ALA A 194 22.21 -7.63 -5.20
C ALA A 194 22.07 -9.16 -5.37
N PRO A 195 21.81 -9.88 -4.26
CA PRO A 195 21.52 -11.31 -4.34
C PRO A 195 20.36 -11.58 -5.28
N GLN A 196 20.60 -12.37 -6.33
CA GLN A 196 19.57 -12.75 -7.29
C GLN A 196 18.59 -13.74 -6.65
N ARG A 197 17.30 -13.45 -6.78
CA ARG A 197 16.22 -14.30 -6.27
C ARG A 197 15.19 -14.53 -7.35
N GLU A 198 14.74 -15.77 -7.46
CA GLU A 198 13.57 -16.09 -8.28
C GLU A 198 12.30 -15.73 -7.50
N TYR A 199 11.38 -15.05 -8.15
CA TYR A 199 10.08 -14.71 -7.60
C TYR A 199 8.97 -14.89 -8.65
N SER A 200 7.74 -15.08 -8.18
CA SER A 200 6.57 -15.06 -9.04
C SER A 200 5.94 -13.67 -8.96
N SER A 201 5.93 -12.95 -10.07
CA SER A 201 5.34 -11.61 -10.11
C SER A 201 3.88 -11.61 -9.66
N ARG A 202 3.57 -10.76 -8.68
CA ARG A 202 2.22 -10.51 -8.16
C ARG A 202 1.62 -9.23 -8.72
N VAL A 203 2.46 -8.29 -9.15
CA VAL A 203 2.02 -7.02 -9.68
C VAL A 203 1.43 -7.21 -11.08
N LYS A 204 0.15 -6.86 -11.21
CA LYS A 204 -0.53 -6.86 -12.50
C LYS A 204 -0.41 -5.47 -13.12
N LEU A 205 0.60 -5.27 -13.97
CA LEU A 205 0.76 -4.04 -14.72
C LEU A 205 -0.37 -3.93 -15.75
N LEU A 206 -1.23 -2.94 -15.61
CA LEU A 206 -2.22 -2.59 -16.62
C LEU A 206 -1.50 -1.90 -17.78
N LYS A 207 -1.16 -2.65 -18.82
CA LYS A 207 -0.60 -2.07 -20.03
C LYS A 207 -1.65 -1.13 -20.66
N LYS A 208 -1.28 0.13 -20.83
CA LYS A 208 -2.06 1.06 -21.65
C LYS A 208 -2.08 0.50 -23.06
N VAL A 209 -3.21 -0.10 -23.48
CA VAL A 209 -3.38 -0.50 -24.88
C VAL A 209 -3.32 0.78 -25.70
N ALA A 210 -2.24 0.98 -26.44
CA ALA A 210 -2.15 2.04 -27.42
C ALA A 210 -3.32 1.81 -28.39
N LYS A 211 -4.28 2.75 -28.40
CA LYS A 211 -5.32 2.75 -29.41
C LYS A 211 -4.61 2.81 -30.74
N ALA A 212 -4.61 1.71 -31.49
CA ALA A 212 -4.13 1.70 -32.84
C ALA A 212 -4.96 2.76 -33.61
N GLY A 213 -4.32 3.85 -33.95
CA GLY A 213 -4.91 4.86 -34.81
C GLY A 213 -5.14 4.18 -36.15
N GLY A 214 -6.40 3.89 -36.46
CA GLY A 214 -6.78 3.56 -37.83
C GLY A 214 -6.57 4.82 -38.65
N CYS A 215 -5.65 4.75 -39.58
CA CYS A 215 -5.65 5.63 -40.75
C CYS A 215 -6.68 5.07 -41.69
N ASP A 216 -7.79 5.77 -41.88
CA ASP A 216 -8.64 5.76 -43.06
C ASP A 216 -8.37 7.05 -43.83
#